data_335c21d6877d08fec1a731d3fd9b0132
#
_entry.id   335c21d6877d08fec1a731d3fd9b0132
#
_cell.length_a   1.000
_cell.length_b   1.000
_cell.length_c   1.000
_cell.angle_alpha   90.00
_cell.angle_beta   90.00
_cell.angle_gamma   90.00
#
_symmetry.space_group_name_H-M   'P 1'
#
loop_
_entity.id
_entity.type
_entity.pdbx_description
1 polymer ?
#
loop_
_entity_poly.entity_id
_entity_poly.type
_entity_poly.pdbx_seq_one_letter_code
_entity_poly.pdbx_strand_id
1 'polypeptide(L)'
;ARRGVKLLVKWYNLGNNVNRHVANMEKGFLMSQAKMEDIISLCKRRGFIYQGSDVYGGLSGTWDYGPLGVQLKRNIMNLWWRMFVDERDDIYGVDAAILMNPKVWKASGHVDTFVDPLCEDMVNHRRYRTDHILKDNGIDADGLTMEQMDEVIAEKGIKSPDGNPLSKSRTFNMMFKTSVGATENEDSVAYLRPETAQGIFTNYKNVVDAFYPSLPFGLAQQGKAFRNEISPRDFVFRSREFEQMEIEYFVKPENWESEFEKLLQLVREFLTEKMGLPKESLFELEVPAEDRAHYSKRTVDFEFNY
;
A
#
# COMPACT_ATOMS: atom_id res chain seq x y z
N ALA A 1 18.17 -12.06 16.81
CA ALA A 1 17.13 -11.48 15.93
C ALA A 1 17.12 -12.30 14.65
N ARG A 2 16.07 -13.09 14.43
CA ARG A 2 15.88 -13.85 13.19
C ARG A 2 15.24 -12.91 12.18
N ARG A 3 15.92 -12.61 11.10
CA ARG A 3 15.42 -11.72 10.04
C ARG A 3 14.56 -12.55 9.06
N GLY A 4 13.28 -12.25 8.96
CA GLY A 4 12.40 -12.76 7.91
C GLY A 4 12.67 -12.06 6.57
N VAL A 5 12.34 -12.72 5.47
CA VAL A 5 12.31 -12.10 4.14
C VAL A 5 10.88 -11.63 3.90
N LYS A 6 10.70 -10.33 3.66
CA LYS A 6 9.39 -9.75 3.36
C LYS A 6 9.23 -9.66 1.85
N LEU A 7 8.26 -10.38 1.29
CA LEU A 7 7.81 -10.21 -0.09
C LEU A 7 6.63 -9.22 -0.05
N LEU A 8 6.88 -7.99 -0.45
CA LEU A 8 5.85 -6.96 -0.52
C LEU A 8 5.40 -6.82 -1.98
N VAL A 9 4.22 -7.30 -2.30
CA VAL A 9 3.58 -6.98 -3.58
C VAL A 9 2.86 -5.66 -3.39
N LYS A 10 3.45 -4.59 -3.93
CA LYS A 10 2.84 -3.26 -3.93
C LYS A 10 2.23 -2.99 -5.29
N TRP A 11 1.00 -2.51 -5.28
CA TRP A 11 0.33 -2.00 -6.47
C TRP A 11 0.58 -0.49 -6.57
N TYR A 12 1.40 -0.08 -7.54
CA TYR A 12 1.65 1.34 -7.80
C TYR A 12 0.95 1.81 -9.08
N ASN A 13 0.46 3.03 -9.03
CA ASN A 13 -0.04 3.71 -10.22
C ASN A 13 1.14 4.38 -10.94
N LEU A 14 1.48 3.88 -12.12
CA LEU A 14 2.56 4.40 -12.98
C LEU A 14 2.21 5.73 -13.68
N GLY A 15 1.33 6.51 -13.11
CA GLY A 15 0.75 7.71 -13.74
C GLY A 15 1.70 8.77 -14.28
N ASN A 16 3.03 8.72 -14.12
CA ASN A 16 3.90 9.78 -14.67
C ASN A 16 5.39 9.45 -14.88
N ASN A 17 5.89 8.24 -14.65
CA ASN A 17 7.33 7.97 -14.80
C ASN A 17 7.74 7.10 -16.02
N VAL A 18 6.80 6.66 -16.86
CA VAL A 18 7.10 5.76 -18.01
C VAL A 18 7.80 6.48 -19.18
N ASN A 19 7.86 7.80 -19.20
CA ASN A 19 8.38 8.56 -20.36
C ASN A 19 9.91 8.51 -20.55
N ARG A 20 10.69 7.86 -19.71
CA ARG A 20 12.17 7.79 -19.89
C ARG A 20 12.71 6.45 -20.43
N HIS A 21 11.99 5.36 -20.33
CA HIS A 21 12.51 4.04 -20.78
C HIS A 21 11.76 3.40 -21.97
N VAL A 22 10.61 3.92 -22.37
CA VAL A 22 9.78 3.32 -23.43
C VAL A 22 10.05 3.90 -24.83
N ALA A 23 10.99 4.83 -25.00
CA ALA A 23 11.29 5.46 -26.29
C ALA A 23 11.84 4.51 -27.39
N ASN A 24 12.04 3.22 -27.11
CA ASN A 24 12.66 2.29 -28.07
C ASN A 24 11.86 1.02 -28.41
N MET A 25 10.58 0.93 -28.08
CA MET A 25 9.74 -0.18 -28.54
C MET A 25 8.56 0.34 -29.38
N GLU A 26 8.87 0.82 -30.58
CA GLU A 26 7.85 1.08 -31.59
C GLU A 26 7.47 -0.18 -32.34
N LYS A 27 6.15 -0.33 -32.50
CA LYS A 27 5.38 -1.12 -33.46
C LYS A 27 5.00 -2.54 -33.09
N GLY A 28 3.78 -2.66 -32.62
CA GLY A 28 3.01 -3.87 -32.76
C GLY A 28 2.00 -4.11 -31.65
N PHE A 29 0.86 -3.60 -31.80
CA PHE A 29 -0.47 -3.94 -31.26
C PHE A 29 -1.16 -2.73 -30.64
N LEU A 30 -1.94 -2.05 -31.48
CA LEU A 30 -2.94 -1.05 -31.05
C LEU A 30 -4.11 -1.77 -30.35
N MET A 31 -3.94 -2.16 -29.10
CA MET A 31 -5.06 -2.16 -28.17
C MET A 31 -5.24 -0.70 -27.75
N SER A 32 -6.39 -0.12 -28.03
CA SER A 32 -6.75 1.20 -27.51
C SER A 32 -6.68 1.09 -25.98
N GLN A 33 -5.67 1.68 -25.36
CA GLN A 33 -5.59 1.74 -23.90
C GLN A 33 -6.83 2.48 -23.43
N ALA A 34 -7.69 1.78 -22.68
CA ALA A 34 -8.85 2.40 -22.08
C ALA A 34 -8.37 3.49 -21.13
N LYS A 35 -8.89 4.70 -21.27
CA LYS A 35 -8.52 5.78 -20.35
C LYS A 35 -9.05 5.46 -18.97
N MET A 36 -8.29 5.84 -17.92
CA MET A 36 -8.70 5.65 -16.53
C MET A 36 -10.12 6.17 -16.26
N GLU A 37 -10.49 7.30 -16.86
CA GLU A 37 -11.83 7.88 -16.74
C GLU A 37 -12.94 6.96 -17.28
N ASP A 38 -12.67 6.23 -18.35
CA ASP A 38 -13.62 5.27 -18.92
C ASP A 38 -13.78 4.05 -18.02
N ILE A 39 -12.67 3.57 -17.43
CA ILE A 39 -12.67 2.49 -16.44
C ILE A 39 -13.46 2.90 -15.19
N ILE A 40 -13.21 4.08 -14.63
CA ILE A 40 -13.94 4.62 -13.48
C ILE A 40 -15.45 4.72 -13.79
N SER A 41 -15.79 5.29 -14.96
CA SER A 41 -17.17 5.41 -15.40
C SER A 41 -17.85 4.04 -15.55
N LEU A 42 -17.15 3.06 -16.15
CA LEU A 42 -17.64 1.69 -16.28
C LEU A 42 -17.88 1.05 -14.92
N CYS A 43 -16.90 1.15 -14.01
CA CYS A 43 -16.99 0.60 -12.67
C CYS A 43 -18.23 1.10 -11.90
N LYS A 44 -18.49 2.41 -11.95
CA LYS A 44 -19.68 3.01 -11.32
C LYS A 44 -20.98 2.53 -11.96
N ARG A 45 -21.10 2.60 -13.28
CA ARG A 45 -22.32 2.23 -14.01
C ARG A 45 -22.66 0.74 -13.91
N ARG A 46 -21.66 -0.13 -13.79
CA ARG A 46 -21.84 -1.59 -13.75
C ARG A 46 -21.89 -2.16 -12.35
N GLY A 47 -21.80 -1.32 -11.33
CA GLY A 47 -21.90 -1.78 -9.94
C GLY A 47 -20.68 -2.53 -9.44
N PHE A 48 -19.49 -2.12 -9.88
CA PHE A 48 -18.24 -2.59 -9.32
C PHE A 48 -17.87 -1.77 -8.08
N ILE A 49 -17.87 -0.45 -8.19
CA ILE A 49 -17.39 0.44 -7.13
C ILE A 49 -18.26 1.69 -7.08
N TYR A 50 -18.62 2.09 -5.88
CA TYR A 50 -19.34 3.32 -5.57
C TYR A 50 -18.53 4.18 -4.61
N GLN A 51 -18.81 5.49 -4.59
CA GLN A 51 -18.30 6.35 -3.53
C GLN A 51 -18.87 5.91 -2.19
N GLY A 52 -18.03 5.73 -1.18
CA GLY A 52 -18.49 5.37 0.16
C GLY A 52 -19.44 6.42 0.73
N SER A 53 -20.61 5.99 1.19
CA SER A 53 -21.66 6.88 1.76
C SER A 53 -22.17 7.95 0.80
N ASP A 54 -22.25 7.67 -0.50
CA ASP A 54 -22.61 8.64 -1.56
C ASP A 54 -23.93 9.37 -1.30
N VAL A 55 -24.92 8.68 -0.75
CA VAL A 55 -26.24 9.25 -0.39
C VAL A 55 -26.14 10.46 0.56
N TYR A 56 -25.06 10.53 1.34
CA TYR A 56 -24.77 11.64 2.27
C TYR A 56 -23.65 12.57 1.76
N GLY A 57 -23.35 12.55 0.46
CA GLY A 57 -22.30 13.38 -0.14
C GLY A 57 -20.93 12.71 -0.21
N GLY A 58 -20.82 11.47 0.24
CA GLY A 58 -19.62 10.69 0.18
C GLY A 58 -18.55 11.05 1.23
N LEU A 59 -17.60 10.17 1.43
CA LEU A 59 -16.37 10.41 2.20
C LEU A 59 -15.16 10.16 1.29
N SER A 60 -14.35 11.19 1.11
CA SER A 60 -13.18 11.12 0.22
C SER A 60 -12.23 9.97 0.61
N GLY A 61 -11.80 9.19 -0.38
CA GLY A 61 -10.88 8.06 -0.18
C GLY A 61 -11.51 6.83 0.47
N THR A 62 -12.84 6.75 0.51
CA THR A 62 -13.57 5.55 0.90
C THR A 62 -14.45 5.06 -0.25
N TRP A 63 -14.51 3.75 -0.44
CA TRP A 63 -15.17 3.13 -1.56
C TRP A 63 -15.97 1.92 -1.11
N ASP A 64 -17.20 1.82 -1.63
CA ASP A 64 -18.07 0.66 -1.46
C ASP A 64 -17.95 -0.25 -2.69
N TYR A 65 -17.71 -1.55 -2.46
CA TYR A 65 -17.76 -2.53 -3.53
C TYR A 65 -19.20 -2.92 -3.80
N GLY A 66 -19.68 -2.62 -5.00
CA GLY A 66 -21.00 -3.05 -5.45
C GLY A 66 -21.06 -4.56 -5.75
N PRO A 67 -22.22 -5.09 -6.21
CA PRO A 67 -22.41 -6.53 -6.41
C PRO A 67 -21.37 -7.20 -7.28
N LEU A 68 -20.94 -6.59 -8.39
CA LEU A 68 -19.88 -7.15 -9.25
C LEU A 68 -18.50 -6.92 -8.64
N GLY A 69 -18.26 -5.79 -7.97
CA GLY A 69 -16.99 -5.49 -7.32
C GLY A 69 -16.68 -6.45 -6.17
N VAL A 70 -17.66 -6.74 -5.31
CA VAL A 70 -17.47 -7.69 -4.21
C VAL A 70 -17.24 -9.11 -4.73
N GLN A 71 -17.89 -9.50 -5.83
CA GLN A 71 -17.67 -10.79 -6.45
C GLN A 71 -16.24 -10.90 -6.99
N LEU A 72 -15.77 -9.91 -7.74
CA LEU A 72 -14.41 -9.87 -8.28
C LEU A 72 -13.37 -9.88 -7.15
N LYS A 73 -13.54 -9.02 -6.14
CA LYS A 73 -12.65 -8.98 -4.98
C LYS A 73 -12.54 -10.32 -4.28
N ARG A 74 -13.66 -10.97 -3.99
CA ARG A 74 -13.69 -12.30 -3.35
C ARG A 74 -13.01 -13.35 -4.21
N ASN A 75 -13.24 -13.35 -5.52
CA ASN A 75 -12.59 -14.29 -6.42
C ASN A 75 -11.06 -14.16 -6.37
N ILE A 76 -10.53 -12.92 -6.40
CA ILE A 76 -9.09 -12.67 -6.30
C ILE A 76 -8.54 -13.12 -4.94
N MET A 77 -9.20 -12.72 -3.85
CA MET A 77 -8.76 -13.07 -2.50
C MET A 77 -8.81 -14.58 -2.24
N ASN A 78 -9.86 -15.26 -2.70
CA ASN A 78 -9.99 -16.72 -2.57
C ASN A 78 -8.96 -17.47 -3.43
N LEU A 79 -8.69 -16.97 -4.64
CA LEU A 79 -7.66 -17.54 -5.52
C LEU A 79 -6.28 -17.44 -4.89
N TRP A 80 -5.95 -16.27 -4.32
CA TRP A 80 -4.70 -16.04 -3.59
C TRP A 80 -4.60 -16.95 -2.37
N TRP A 81 -5.66 -17.03 -1.55
CA TRP A 81 -5.68 -17.88 -0.36
C TRP A 81 -5.48 -19.35 -0.70
N ARG A 82 -6.20 -19.82 -1.72
CA ARG A 82 -6.04 -21.20 -2.21
C ARG A 82 -4.60 -21.49 -2.61
N MET A 83 -4.00 -20.66 -3.46
CA MET A 83 -2.67 -20.90 -4.00
C MET A 83 -1.56 -20.78 -2.95
N PHE A 84 -1.66 -19.78 -2.08
CA PHE A 84 -0.59 -19.45 -1.14
C PHE A 84 -0.78 -20.04 0.26
N VAL A 85 -1.96 -20.54 0.59
CA VAL A 85 -2.24 -21.11 1.92
C VAL A 85 -2.78 -22.52 1.81
N ASP A 86 -3.94 -22.75 1.16
CA ASP A 86 -4.62 -24.05 1.19
C ASP A 86 -3.86 -25.16 0.44
N GLU A 87 -3.17 -24.83 -0.65
CA GLU A 87 -2.38 -25.76 -1.47
C GLU A 87 -0.94 -25.92 -0.98
N ARG A 88 -0.61 -25.40 0.22
CA ARG A 88 0.74 -25.45 0.80
C ARG A 88 0.73 -26.02 2.23
N ASP A 89 1.72 -26.86 2.51
CA ASP A 89 1.92 -27.46 3.84
C ASP A 89 2.79 -26.58 4.78
N ASP A 90 3.41 -25.55 4.22
CA ASP A 90 4.40 -24.69 4.91
C ASP A 90 3.91 -23.28 5.21
N ILE A 91 2.63 -22.94 4.91
CA ILE A 91 2.03 -21.65 5.22
C ILE A 91 0.76 -21.81 6.04
N TYR A 92 0.70 -21.09 7.15
CA TYR A 92 -0.44 -21.08 8.08
C TYR A 92 -1.19 -19.78 7.97
N GLY A 93 -2.53 -19.86 7.84
CA GLY A 93 -3.38 -18.67 7.85
C GLY A 93 -3.59 -18.12 9.26
N VAL A 94 -3.58 -16.81 9.41
CA VAL A 94 -3.96 -16.10 10.63
C VAL A 94 -4.93 -14.97 10.30
N ASP A 95 -5.80 -14.62 11.24
CA ASP A 95 -6.67 -13.45 11.16
C ASP A 95 -6.56 -12.65 12.46
N ALA A 96 -5.62 -11.72 12.48
CA ALA A 96 -5.38 -10.87 13.63
C ALA A 96 -6.40 -9.73 13.70
N ALA A 97 -6.74 -9.32 14.92
CA ALA A 97 -7.65 -8.21 15.17
C ALA A 97 -7.16 -6.90 14.50
N ILE A 98 -8.11 -6.10 14.00
CA ILE A 98 -7.83 -4.76 13.45
C ILE A 98 -7.37 -3.81 14.57
N LEU A 99 -8.07 -3.84 15.71
CA LEU A 99 -7.69 -3.10 16.91
C LEU A 99 -6.68 -3.92 17.70
N MET A 100 -5.48 -3.39 17.80
CA MET A 100 -4.36 -4.03 18.48
C MET A 100 -3.88 -3.17 19.65
N ASN A 101 -3.15 -3.77 20.58
CA ASN A 101 -2.53 -3.02 21.66
C ASN A 101 -1.64 -1.90 21.09
N PRO A 102 -1.78 -0.64 21.53
CA PRO A 102 -1.01 0.49 21.01
C PRO A 102 0.51 0.30 21.08
N LYS A 103 0.99 -0.52 22.01
CA LYS A 103 2.42 -0.85 22.13
C LYS A 103 2.99 -1.57 20.92
N VAL A 104 2.14 -2.27 20.14
CA VAL A 104 2.56 -2.91 18.88
C VAL A 104 3.03 -1.85 17.89
N TRP A 105 2.23 -0.79 17.73
CA TRP A 105 2.52 0.31 16.80
C TRP A 105 3.67 1.19 17.27
N LYS A 106 3.85 1.34 18.56
CA LYS A 106 5.02 2.00 19.13
C LYS A 106 6.29 1.18 18.92
N ALA A 107 6.23 -0.13 19.16
CA ALA A 107 7.38 -1.03 18.99
C ALA A 107 7.80 -1.16 17.51
N SER A 108 6.87 -1.09 16.55
CA SER A 108 7.14 -1.10 15.12
C SER A 108 7.52 0.26 14.54
N GLY A 109 7.47 1.34 15.35
CA GLY A 109 7.80 2.71 14.93
C GLY A 109 6.68 3.47 14.24
N HIS A 110 5.54 2.85 13.93
CA HIS A 110 4.47 3.50 13.17
C HIS A 110 3.89 4.74 13.88
N VAL A 111 3.83 4.76 15.20
CA VAL A 111 3.33 5.93 15.93
C VAL A 111 4.23 7.14 15.71
N ASP A 112 5.54 6.93 15.59
CA ASP A 112 6.54 8.00 15.57
C ASP A 112 6.98 8.36 14.14
N THR A 113 7.02 7.39 13.22
CA THR A 113 7.66 7.57 11.90
C THR A 113 6.72 7.39 10.70
N PHE A 114 5.49 6.92 10.91
CA PHE A 114 4.52 6.77 9.81
C PHE A 114 3.82 8.10 9.53
N VAL A 115 4.58 9.03 8.96
CA VAL A 115 4.20 10.43 8.82
C VAL A 115 4.45 10.91 7.39
N ASP A 116 3.57 11.83 6.94
CA ASP A 116 3.73 12.56 5.68
C ASP A 116 3.93 14.06 5.96
N PRO A 117 4.68 14.78 5.12
CA PRO A 117 4.76 16.23 5.18
C PRO A 117 3.45 16.85 4.64
N LEU A 118 2.78 17.64 5.45
CA LEU A 118 1.50 18.28 5.15
C LEU A 118 1.64 19.78 5.10
N CYS A 119 1.21 20.41 3.99
CA CYS A 119 0.98 21.83 3.89
C CYS A 119 -0.51 22.13 3.64
N GLU A 120 -0.93 23.36 3.90
CA GLU A 120 -2.31 23.84 3.77
C GLU A 120 -2.36 25.07 2.85
N ASP A 121 -3.35 25.10 1.98
CA ASP A 121 -3.72 26.30 1.22
C ASP A 121 -4.25 27.37 2.17
N MET A 122 -3.60 28.52 2.22
CA MET A 122 -3.90 29.57 3.21
C MET A 122 -5.23 30.30 2.96
N VAL A 123 -5.91 30.03 1.84
CA VAL A 123 -7.18 30.67 1.46
C VAL A 123 -8.37 29.74 1.63
N ASN A 124 -8.30 28.53 1.07
CA ASN A 124 -9.40 27.58 1.06
C ASN A 124 -9.27 26.42 2.06
N HIS A 125 -8.14 26.39 2.81
CA HIS A 125 -7.83 25.39 3.84
C HIS A 125 -7.74 23.94 3.34
N ARG A 126 -7.57 23.75 2.02
CA ARG A 126 -7.28 22.44 1.47
C ARG A 126 -5.87 22.00 1.86
N ARG A 127 -5.74 20.71 2.12
CA ARG A 127 -4.50 20.09 2.60
C ARG A 127 -3.86 19.28 1.51
N TYR A 128 -2.55 19.37 1.41
CA TYR A 128 -1.74 18.71 0.41
C TYR A 128 -0.52 18.06 1.05
N ARG A 129 0.01 17.03 0.42
CA ARG A 129 1.34 16.53 0.73
C ARG A 129 2.35 17.49 0.11
N THR A 130 3.29 17.95 0.91
CA THR A 130 4.29 18.92 0.46
C THR A 130 5.21 18.32 -0.60
N ASP A 131 5.64 17.08 -0.44
CA ASP A 131 6.45 16.35 -1.41
C ASP A 131 5.75 16.19 -2.77
N HIS A 132 4.43 15.97 -2.79
CA HIS A 132 3.66 15.90 -4.02
C HIS A 132 3.56 17.27 -4.72
N ILE A 133 3.37 18.36 -3.94
CA ILE A 133 3.38 19.70 -4.52
C ILE A 133 4.70 19.99 -5.21
N LEU A 134 5.82 19.61 -4.60
CA LEU A 134 7.14 19.76 -5.23
C LEU A 134 7.27 18.92 -6.50
N LYS A 135 6.87 17.68 -6.46
CA LYS A 135 6.91 16.75 -7.59
C LYS A 135 6.05 17.22 -8.76
N ASP A 136 4.86 17.72 -8.49
CA ASP A 136 3.95 18.28 -9.50
C ASP A 136 4.55 19.54 -10.17
N ASN A 137 5.51 20.20 -9.50
CA ASN A 137 6.29 21.31 -10.04
C ASN A 137 7.67 20.88 -10.61
N GLY A 138 7.89 19.58 -10.84
CA GLY A 138 9.11 19.04 -11.45
C GLY A 138 10.32 19.01 -10.52
N ILE A 139 10.11 19.04 -9.21
CA ILE A 139 11.16 19.03 -8.20
C ILE A 139 11.14 17.68 -7.49
N ASP A 140 12.28 17.01 -7.48
CA ASP A 140 12.46 15.80 -6.69
C ASP A 140 12.54 16.18 -5.21
N ALA A 141 11.62 15.63 -4.41
CA ALA A 141 11.51 15.88 -2.98
C ALA A 141 12.07 14.71 -2.14
N ASP A 142 12.55 13.66 -2.79
CA ASP A 142 13.05 12.48 -2.09
C ASP A 142 14.31 12.84 -1.28
N GLY A 143 14.28 12.52 0.00
CA GLY A 143 15.39 12.84 0.93
C GLY A 143 15.42 14.28 1.45
N LEU A 144 14.54 15.18 1.01
CA LEU A 144 14.45 16.52 1.57
C LEU A 144 13.78 16.53 2.94
N THR A 145 14.31 17.33 3.87
CA THR A 145 13.61 17.64 5.13
C THR A 145 12.43 18.58 4.88
N MET A 146 11.49 18.67 5.83
CA MET A 146 10.36 19.60 5.71
C MET A 146 10.82 21.06 5.59
N GLU A 147 11.87 21.43 6.29
CA GLU A 147 12.46 22.77 6.23
C GLU A 147 13.03 23.06 4.83
N GLN A 148 13.73 22.08 4.24
CA GLN A 148 14.24 22.21 2.87
C GLN A 148 13.11 22.27 1.83
N MET A 149 12.05 21.50 2.01
CA MET A 149 10.86 21.58 1.16
C MET A 149 10.22 22.97 1.23
N ASP A 150 10.09 23.54 2.43
CA ASP A 150 9.54 24.87 2.64
C ASP A 150 10.42 25.96 2.02
N GLU A 151 11.75 25.84 2.12
CA GLU A 151 12.71 26.75 1.48
C GLU A 151 12.54 26.73 -0.05
N VAL A 152 12.45 25.55 -0.65
CA VAL A 152 12.25 25.41 -2.10
C VAL A 152 10.90 26.01 -2.54
N ILE A 153 9.83 25.80 -1.76
CA ILE A 153 8.52 26.40 -2.02
C ILE A 153 8.61 27.92 -2.01
N ALA A 154 9.30 28.50 -1.01
CA ALA A 154 9.46 29.94 -0.87
C ALA A 154 10.32 30.53 -1.99
N GLU A 155 11.50 29.95 -2.27
CA GLU A 155 12.43 30.43 -3.31
C GLU A 155 11.81 30.41 -4.71
N LYS A 156 11.06 29.34 -5.04
CA LYS A 156 10.44 29.18 -6.36
C LYS A 156 9.05 29.80 -6.45
N GLY A 157 8.51 30.32 -5.35
CA GLY A 157 7.17 30.91 -5.30
C GLY A 157 6.07 29.93 -5.63
N ILE A 158 6.24 28.65 -5.24
CA ILE A 158 5.30 27.57 -5.53
C ILE A 158 4.01 27.82 -4.76
N LYS A 159 2.90 27.62 -5.45
CA LYS A 159 1.54 27.80 -4.92
C LYS A 159 0.80 26.49 -4.90
N SER A 160 -0.33 26.47 -4.18
CA SER A 160 -1.27 25.35 -4.23
C SER A 160 -1.81 25.16 -5.66
N PRO A 161 -2.42 23.99 -5.96
CA PRO A 161 -3.11 23.77 -7.23
C PRO A 161 -4.21 24.80 -7.54
N ASP A 162 -4.74 25.44 -6.51
CA ASP A 162 -5.75 26.51 -6.64
C ASP A 162 -5.11 27.91 -6.79
N GLY A 163 -3.77 28.00 -6.88
CA GLY A 163 -3.02 29.25 -7.10
C GLY A 163 -2.78 30.10 -5.84
N ASN A 164 -3.06 29.59 -4.66
CA ASN A 164 -2.95 30.29 -3.39
C ASN A 164 -1.61 30.02 -2.67
N PRO A 165 -1.20 30.88 -1.71
CA PRO A 165 -0.05 30.61 -0.86
C PRO A 165 -0.22 29.35 -0.02
N LEU A 166 0.87 28.64 0.21
CA LEU A 166 0.93 27.46 1.06
C LEU A 166 1.45 27.82 2.46
N SER A 167 0.95 27.11 3.48
CA SER A 167 1.50 27.15 4.83
C SER A 167 2.86 26.47 4.89
N LYS A 168 3.61 26.68 5.97
CA LYS A 168 4.75 25.81 6.29
C LYS A 168 4.31 24.38 6.45
N SER A 169 5.19 23.47 6.11
CA SER A 169 5.01 22.03 6.26
C SER A 169 4.96 21.61 7.72
N ARG A 170 4.14 20.62 8.02
CA ARG A 170 4.06 20.01 9.33
C ARG A 170 3.91 18.50 9.20
N THR A 171 4.33 17.79 10.21
CA THR A 171 4.18 16.35 10.30
C THR A 171 2.71 15.96 10.44
N PHE A 172 2.27 15.00 9.63
CA PHE A 172 0.95 14.40 9.71
C PHE A 172 1.08 12.89 9.85
N ASN A 173 0.64 12.32 10.99
CA ASN A 173 0.64 10.89 11.20
C ASN A 173 -0.53 10.24 10.46
N MET A 174 -0.23 9.24 9.64
CA MET A 174 -1.22 8.54 8.81
C MET A 174 -2.01 7.45 9.53
N MET A 175 -1.73 7.20 10.83
CA MET A 175 -2.52 6.26 11.62
C MET A 175 -3.89 6.84 11.96
N PHE A 176 -4.97 6.09 11.72
CA PHE A 176 -6.27 6.41 12.29
C PHE A 176 -6.24 6.15 13.79
N LYS A 177 -6.45 7.19 14.58
CA LYS A 177 -6.56 7.15 16.03
C LYS A 177 -8.02 7.00 16.43
N THR A 178 -8.29 6.14 17.41
CA THR A 178 -9.61 5.94 18.00
C THR A 178 -9.46 5.74 19.52
N SER A 179 -10.57 5.65 20.22
CA SER A 179 -10.62 5.35 21.65
C SER A 179 -11.35 4.03 21.90
N VAL A 180 -10.85 3.25 22.84
CA VAL A 180 -11.45 1.99 23.27
C VAL A 180 -11.83 2.09 24.75
N GLY A 181 -13.06 1.75 25.06
CA GLY A 181 -13.61 1.84 26.43
C GLY A 181 -14.55 3.00 26.65
N ALA A 182 -15.03 3.15 27.88
CA ALA A 182 -16.09 4.11 28.23
C ALA A 182 -15.57 5.53 28.49
N THR A 183 -14.29 5.70 28.70
CA THR A 183 -13.66 7.01 29.00
C THR A 183 -12.59 7.34 27.95
N GLU A 184 -12.57 8.59 27.51
CA GLU A 184 -11.54 9.09 26.60
C GLU A 184 -10.37 9.65 27.42
N ASN A 185 -9.29 8.88 27.54
CA ASN A 185 -8.04 9.29 28.16
C ASN A 185 -6.86 8.72 27.36
N GLU A 186 -5.64 9.02 27.77
CA GLU A 186 -4.44 8.53 27.06
C GLU A 186 -4.34 7.01 27.02
N ASP A 187 -4.82 6.33 28.05
CA ASP A 187 -4.79 4.85 28.14
C ASP A 187 -5.85 4.19 27.24
N SER A 188 -6.89 4.93 26.83
CA SER A 188 -7.95 4.43 25.94
C SER A 188 -7.58 4.52 24.47
N VAL A 189 -6.46 5.17 24.13
CA VAL A 189 -6.03 5.36 22.75
C VAL A 189 -5.74 4.04 22.05
N ALA A 190 -6.33 3.83 20.91
CA ALA A 190 -6.04 2.73 20.01
C ALA A 190 -5.87 3.26 18.57
N TYR A 191 -5.35 2.42 17.70
CA TYR A 191 -5.16 2.75 16.30
C TYR A 191 -5.76 1.66 15.43
N LEU A 192 -6.34 2.04 14.29
CA LEU A 192 -6.64 1.11 13.23
C LEU A 192 -5.33 0.69 12.55
N ARG A 193 -5.16 -0.58 12.28
CA ARG A 193 -3.92 -1.09 11.67
C ARG A 193 -3.68 -0.48 10.29
N PRO A 194 -2.50 0.09 10.02
CA PRO A 194 -2.12 0.62 8.69
C PRO A 194 -1.60 -0.47 7.75
N GLU A 195 -1.31 -1.66 8.29
CA GLU A 195 -0.86 -2.86 7.57
C GLU A 195 -1.16 -4.13 8.36
N THR A 196 -1.09 -5.28 7.71
CA THR A 196 -1.38 -6.58 8.33
C THR A 196 -0.16 -7.28 8.92
N ALA A 197 1.06 -6.83 8.59
CA ALA A 197 2.32 -7.46 9.02
C ALA A 197 2.46 -7.64 10.53
N GLN A 198 2.13 -6.62 11.32
CA GLN A 198 2.27 -6.70 12.79
C GLN A 198 1.32 -7.71 13.42
N GLY A 199 0.15 -7.93 12.80
CA GLY A 199 -0.76 -9.00 13.19
C GLY A 199 -0.12 -10.39 13.02
N ILE A 200 0.65 -10.57 11.95
CA ILE A 200 1.42 -11.79 11.71
C ILE A 200 2.54 -11.93 12.74
N PHE A 201 3.36 -10.90 12.94
CA PHE A 201 4.48 -10.96 13.89
C PHE A 201 4.04 -11.19 15.34
N THR A 202 2.95 -10.58 15.77
CA THR A 202 2.44 -10.78 17.14
C THR A 202 1.90 -12.20 17.36
N ASN A 203 1.45 -12.88 16.30
CA ASN A 203 0.97 -14.26 16.36
C ASN A 203 2.05 -15.30 16.04
N TYR A 204 3.25 -14.90 15.65
CA TYR A 204 4.34 -15.83 15.32
C TYR A 204 4.57 -16.87 16.42
N LYS A 205 4.74 -16.41 17.67
CA LYS A 205 4.97 -17.31 18.81
C LYS A 205 3.78 -18.24 19.04
N ASN A 206 2.56 -17.75 18.92
CA ASN A 206 1.34 -18.54 19.13
C ASN A 206 1.27 -19.72 18.15
N VAL A 207 1.62 -19.46 16.88
CA VAL A 207 1.63 -20.51 15.83
C VAL A 207 2.78 -21.49 16.06
N VAL A 208 3.98 -20.99 16.38
CA VAL A 208 5.12 -21.87 16.69
C VAL A 208 4.83 -22.79 17.88
N ASP A 209 4.21 -22.28 18.93
CA ASP A 209 3.88 -23.07 20.12
C ASP A 209 2.74 -24.08 19.89
N ALA A 210 1.84 -23.80 18.94
CA ALA A 210 0.69 -24.65 18.66
C ALA A 210 0.95 -25.71 17.57
N PHE A 211 1.74 -25.39 16.56
CA PHE A 211 1.94 -26.23 15.36
C PHE A 211 3.36 -26.75 15.21
N TYR A 212 4.33 -26.23 15.97
CA TYR A 212 5.74 -26.62 15.91
C TYR A 212 6.34 -26.68 14.50
N PRO A 213 6.13 -25.66 13.65
CA PRO A 213 6.59 -25.68 12.26
C PRO A 213 8.11 -25.71 12.17
N SER A 214 8.64 -26.42 11.18
CA SER A 214 10.05 -26.37 10.81
C SER A 214 10.30 -25.25 9.81
N LEU A 215 11.46 -24.59 9.86
CA LEU A 215 11.86 -23.62 8.82
C LEU A 215 12.21 -24.35 7.50
N PRO A 216 11.80 -23.85 6.33
CA PRO A 216 11.04 -22.61 6.16
C PRO A 216 9.54 -22.78 6.43
N PHE A 217 8.87 -21.72 6.93
CA PHE A 217 7.41 -21.67 6.98
C PHE A 217 6.91 -20.23 6.90
N GLY A 218 5.65 -20.06 6.52
CA GLY A 218 5.01 -18.75 6.39
C GLY A 218 3.78 -18.58 7.27
N LEU A 219 3.48 -17.33 7.57
CA LEU A 219 2.19 -16.91 8.11
C LEU A 219 1.53 -15.95 7.14
N ALA A 220 0.29 -16.21 6.78
CA ALA A 220 -0.47 -15.45 5.81
C ALA A 220 -1.70 -14.81 6.43
N GLN A 221 -2.01 -13.60 6.01
CA GLN A 221 -3.22 -12.89 6.41
C GLN A 221 -3.82 -12.15 5.23
N GLN A 222 -5.15 -12.16 5.16
CA GLN A 222 -5.95 -11.23 4.37
C GLN A 222 -6.72 -10.32 5.31
N GLY A 223 -6.93 -9.07 4.93
CA GLY A 223 -7.77 -8.20 5.72
C GLY A 223 -7.62 -6.73 5.40
N LYS A 224 -8.48 -5.94 6.02
CA LYS A 224 -8.48 -4.48 5.86
C LYS A 224 -7.32 -3.84 6.60
N ALA A 225 -6.77 -2.80 5.96
CA ALA A 225 -5.82 -1.86 6.52
C ALA A 225 -6.33 -0.43 6.30
N PHE A 226 -5.82 0.51 7.09
CA PHE A 226 -6.36 1.86 7.17
C PHE A 226 -5.22 2.88 7.20
N ARG A 227 -5.27 3.85 6.29
CA ARG A 227 -4.30 4.96 6.25
C ARG A 227 -5.04 6.27 6.12
N ASN A 228 -4.86 7.18 7.05
CA ASN A 228 -5.50 8.49 7.03
C ASN A 228 -4.81 9.38 6.00
N GLU A 229 -5.01 9.07 4.73
CA GLU A 229 -4.43 9.78 3.60
C GLU A 229 -4.82 11.27 3.61
N ILE A 230 -3.84 12.15 3.42
CA ILE A 230 -4.05 13.60 3.37
C ILE A 230 -4.92 13.96 2.16
N SER A 231 -4.54 13.45 0.99
CA SER A 231 -5.21 13.70 -0.28
C SER A 231 -5.45 12.39 -1.01
N PRO A 232 -6.53 11.66 -0.68
CA PRO A 232 -6.92 10.48 -1.42
C PRO A 232 -7.19 10.86 -2.88
N ARG A 233 -6.59 10.13 -3.81
CA ARG A 233 -6.73 10.35 -5.25
C ARG A 233 -6.54 9.02 -5.99
N ASP A 234 -6.56 9.07 -7.31
CA ASP A 234 -6.33 7.91 -8.16
C ASP A 234 -7.34 6.78 -7.90
N PHE A 235 -8.62 7.13 -7.73
CA PHE A 235 -9.72 6.20 -7.53
C PHE A 235 -9.45 5.26 -6.33
N VAL A 236 -9.51 3.93 -6.52
CA VAL A 236 -9.27 2.93 -5.47
C VAL A 236 -7.80 2.70 -5.14
N PHE A 237 -6.87 3.22 -5.95
CA PHE A 237 -5.43 2.97 -5.76
C PHE A 237 -4.85 3.68 -4.53
N ARG A 238 -5.44 4.80 -4.11
CA ARG A 238 -5.08 5.49 -2.87
C ARG A 238 -6.31 5.77 -2.03
N SER A 239 -6.69 4.76 -1.26
CA SER A 239 -7.86 4.76 -0.39
C SER A 239 -7.45 4.85 1.07
N ARG A 240 -8.35 5.36 1.92
CA ARG A 240 -8.17 5.38 3.38
C ARG A 240 -8.42 4.04 4.03
N GLU A 241 -9.23 3.21 3.37
CA GLU A 241 -9.55 1.84 3.77
C GLU A 241 -9.36 0.94 2.55
N PHE A 242 -8.56 -0.11 2.68
CA PHE A 242 -8.23 -1.03 1.60
C PHE A 242 -7.95 -2.43 2.14
N GLU A 243 -7.89 -3.42 1.28
CA GLU A 243 -7.51 -4.78 1.63
C GLU A 243 -6.04 -5.04 1.33
N GLN A 244 -5.41 -5.85 2.18
CA GLN A 244 -4.09 -6.44 1.94
C GLN A 244 -4.18 -7.97 1.97
N MET A 245 -3.31 -8.59 1.20
CA MET A 245 -3.00 -10.01 1.24
C MET A 245 -1.49 -10.11 1.48
N GLU A 246 -1.08 -10.64 2.63
CA GLU A 246 0.30 -10.56 3.09
C GLU A 246 0.78 -11.90 3.62
N ILE A 247 2.03 -12.24 3.34
CA ILE A 247 2.71 -13.43 3.85
C ILE A 247 4.05 -12.99 4.41
N GLU A 248 4.33 -13.34 5.66
CA GLU A 248 5.65 -13.28 6.24
C GLU A 248 6.23 -14.70 6.23
N TYR A 249 7.27 -14.91 5.40
CA TYR A 249 7.88 -16.22 5.21
C TYR A 249 9.23 -16.29 5.93
N PHE A 250 9.33 -17.20 6.87
CA PHE A 250 10.48 -17.31 7.79
C PHE A 250 11.43 -18.38 7.28
N VAL A 251 12.67 -17.99 7.04
CA VAL A 251 13.69 -18.86 6.44
C VAL A 251 14.97 -18.84 7.26
N LYS A 252 15.83 -19.85 7.07
CA LYS A 252 17.19 -19.79 7.57
C LYS A 252 17.99 -18.76 6.78
N PRO A 253 18.93 -18.02 7.43
CA PRO A 253 19.69 -16.97 6.76
C PRO A 253 20.45 -17.44 5.50
N GLU A 254 20.93 -18.68 5.51
CA GLU A 254 21.67 -19.28 4.39
C GLU A 254 20.81 -19.61 3.17
N ASN A 255 19.48 -19.72 3.34
CA ASN A 255 18.55 -20.15 2.30
C ASN A 255 17.69 -19.01 1.72
N TRP A 256 17.90 -17.77 2.19
CA TRP A 256 16.97 -16.67 1.86
C TRP A 256 16.85 -16.39 0.36
N GLU A 257 17.95 -16.45 -0.39
CA GLU A 257 17.94 -16.16 -1.84
C GLU A 257 17.15 -17.22 -2.61
N SER A 258 17.39 -18.50 -2.33
CA SER A 258 16.67 -19.57 -3.00
C SER A 258 15.17 -19.58 -2.69
N GLU A 259 14.80 -19.28 -1.46
CA GLU A 259 13.39 -19.19 -1.08
C GLU A 259 12.72 -17.92 -1.65
N PHE A 260 13.47 -16.82 -1.74
CA PHE A 260 12.99 -15.59 -2.38
C PHE A 260 12.65 -15.83 -3.86
N GLU A 261 13.54 -16.50 -4.62
CA GLU A 261 13.30 -16.81 -6.04
C GLU A 261 12.09 -17.74 -6.22
N LYS A 262 11.89 -18.72 -5.34
CA LYS A 262 10.70 -19.59 -5.39
C LYS A 262 9.41 -18.80 -5.19
N LEU A 263 9.38 -17.92 -4.19
CA LEU A 263 8.21 -17.07 -3.92
C LEU A 263 7.97 -16.07 -5.07
N LEU A 264 9.03 -15.52 -5.63
CA LEU A 264 8.94 -14.63 -6.79
C LEU A 264 8.32 -15.34 -7.99
N GLN A 265 8.72 -16.59 -8.24
CA GLN A 265 8.12 -17.41 -9.30
C GLN A 265 6.63 -17.71 -9.05
N LEU A 266 6.24 -17.97 -7.80
CA LEU A 266 4.82 -18.15 -7.45
C LEU A 266 4.01 -16.87 -7.65
N VAL A 267 4.57 -15.70 -7.38
CA VAL A 267 3.91 -14.42 -7.66
C VAL A 267 3.71 -14.23 -9.16
N ARG A 268 4.74 -14.55 -9.99
CA ARG A 268 4.59 -14.51 -11.46
C ARG A 268 3.46 -15.42 -11.94
N GLU A 269 3.44 -16.64 -11.46
CA GLU A 269 2.38 -17.61 -11.79
C GLU A 269 1.00 -17.09 -11.37
N PHE A 270 0.88 -16.57 -10.14
CA PHE A 270 -0.37 -15.99 -9.65
C PHE A 270 -0.86 -14.87 -10.58
N LEU A 271 0.00 -13.93 -10.92
CA LEU A 271 -0.38 -12.76 -11.72
C LEU A 271 -0.70 -13.13 -13.17
N THR A 272 0.12 -13.97 -13.81
CA THR A 272 0.00 -14.23 -15.25
C THR A 272 -0.90 -15.43 -15.56
N GLU A 273 -0.82 -16.51 -14.80
CA GLU A 273 -1.53 -17.74 -15.12
C GLU A 273 -2.86 -17.88 -14.39
N LYS A 274 -2.91 -17.47 -13.11
CA LYS A 274 -4.13 -17.59 -12.32
C LYS A 274 -5.03 -16.37 -12.49
N MET A 275 -4.49 -15.15 -12.45
CA MET A 275 -5.24 -13.92 -12.69
C MET A 275 -5.41 -13.59 -14.18
N GLY A 276 -4.57 -14.13 -15.05
CA GLY A 276 -4.63 -13.91 -16.48
C GLY A 276 -4.16 -12.52 -16.93
N LEU A 277 -3.29 -11.87 -16.16
CA LEU A 277 -2.71 -10.59 -16.57
C LEU A 277 -1.75 -10.81 -17.75
N PRO A 278 -1.80 -9.96 -18.80
CA PRO A 278 -0.88 -10.05 -19.93
C PRO A 278 0.57 -9.87 -19.47
N LYS A 279 1.43 -10.83 -19.83
CA LYS A 279 2.86 -10.81 -19.45
C LYS A 279 3.58 -9.55 -19.94
N GLU A 280 3.20 -9.07 -21.12
CA GLU A 280 3.73 -7.85 -21.74
C GLU A 280 3.36 -6.55 -21.01
N SER A 281 2.34 -6.59 -20.17
CA SER A 281 1.92 -5.45 -19.35
C SER A 281 2.41 -5.53 -17.89
N LEU A 282 3.14 -6.60 -17.54
CA LEU A 282 3.65 -6.82 -16.20
C LEU A 282 5.16 -6.54 -16.16
N PHE A 283 5.58 -5.67 -15.27
CA PHE A 283 6.98 -5.28 -15.10
C PHE A 283 7.45 -5.68 -13.71
N GLU A 284 8.63 -6.30 -13.66
CA GLU A 284 9.33 -6.60 -12.42
C GLU A 284 10.43 -5.55 -12.24
N LEU A 285 10.33 -4.79 -11.17
CA LEU A 285 11.27 -3.73 -10.85
C LEU A 285 12.07 -4.11 -9.61
N GLU A 286 13.36 -4.34 -9.80
CA GLU A 286 14.30 -4.48 -8.69
C GLU A 286 14.52 -3.10 -8.07
N VAL A 287 14.11 -2.93 -6.80
CA VAL A 287 14.25 -1.65 -6.10
C VAL A 287 15.74 -1.40 -5.81
N PRO A 288 16.30 -0.24 -6.21
CA PRO A 288 17.67 0.14 -5.92
C PRO A 288 18.00 0.11 -4.43
N ALA A 289 19.26 -0.13 -4.08
CA ALA A 289 19.66 -0.32 -2.68
C ALA A 289 19.38 0.91 -1.79
N GLU A 290 19.52 2.10 -2.37
CA GLU A 290 19.24 3.39 -1.75
C GLU A 290 17.76 3.62 -1.42
N ASP A 291 16.85 3.03 -2.20
CA ASP A 291 15.39 3.21 -2.06
C ASP A 291 14.75 2.12 -1.19
N ARG A 292 15.52 1.11 -0.80
CA ARG A 292 15.02 0.00 0.03
C ARG A 292 14.86 0.43 1.48
N ALA A 293 13.89 -0.19 2.15
CA ALA A 293 13.83 -0.10 3.61
C ALA A 293 15.16 -0.58 4.21
N HIS A 294 15.65 0.11 5.25
CA HIS A 294 16.96 -0.14 5.87
C HIS A 294 17.20 -1.59 6.34
N TYR A 295 16.15 -2.36 6.52
CA TYR A 295 16.19 -3.77 6.90
C TYR A 295 16.12 -4.73 5.70
N SER A 296 15.85 -4.22 4.48
CA SER A 296 15.68 -5.04 3.27
C SER A 296 17.02 -5.29 2.58
N LYS A 297 17.28 -6.55 2.25
CA LYS A 297 18.42 -6.93 1.41
C LYS A 297 18.07 -6.88 -0.08
N ARG A 298 16.82 -7.17 -0.41
CA ARG A 298 16.31 -7.19 -1.77
C ARG A 298 14.81 -6.90 -1.77
N THR A 299 14.34 -6.13 -2.74
CA THR A 299 12.93 -5.83 -2.96
C THR A 299 12.66 -5.87 -4.46
N VAL A 300 11.61 -6.58 -4.84
CA VAL A 300 11.09 -6.61 -6.22
C VAL A 300 9.63 -6.16 -6.18
N ASP A 301 9.31 -5.12 -6.93
CA ASP A 301 7.96 -4.65 -7.12
C ASP A 301 7.41 -5.19 -8.45
N PHE A 302 6.16 -5.64 -8.46
CA PHE A 302 5.42 -5.99 -9.66
C PHE A 302 4.51 -4.84 -10.03
N GLU A 303 4.71 -4.29 -11.21
CA GLU A 303 3.91 -3.19 -11.73
C GLU A 303 3.15 -3.62 -12.98
N PHE A 304 1.95 -3.11 -13.13
CA PHE A 304 1.09 -3.39 -14.28
C PHE A 304 0.79 -2.10 -15.03
N ASN A 305 1.04 -2.13 -16.35
CA ASN A 305 0.69 -1.02 -17.24
C ASN A 305 -0.71 -1.23 -17.80
N TYR A 306 -1.63 -0.31 -17.53
CA TYR A 306 -3.04 -0.34 -17.95
C TYR A 306 -3.47 0.95 -18.66
#